data_0a831d181d2b2233288a8deab4769efe
#
_entry.id   0a831d181d2b2233288a8deab4769efe
#
_cell.length_a   1.000
_cell.length_b   1.000
_cell.length_c   1.000
_cell.angle_alpha   90.00
_cell.angle_beta   90.00
_cell.angle_gamma   90.00
#
_symmetry.space_group_name_H-M   'P 1'
#
loop_
_entity.id
_entity.type
_entity.pdbx_description
1 polymer ?
#
loop_
_entity_poly.entity_id
_entity_poly.type
_entity_poly.pdbx_seq_one_letter_code
_entity_poly.pdbx_strand_id
1 'polypeptide(L)'
;MIVVIFESWPAPGKMQTYLDMGQSLGPHVEKLEGFISVERFQSVMDPTKLVALSFWRDMAAVDNFRNLTIHRAVQSGSRRDVFLDYRLRVAEVIRDYTLADRDQAPEDSQATHK
;
A
#
# COMPACT_ATOMS: atom_id res chain seq x y z
N MET A 1 10.84 5.31 -7.81
CA MET A 1 9.50 4.87 -7.39
C MET A 1 9.58 4.17 -6.05
N ILE A 2 8.71 4.54 -5.16
CA ILE A 2 8.69 4.01 -3.78
C ILE A 2 7.46 3.14 -3.61
N VAL A 3 7.63 2.02 -2.91
CA VAL A 3 6.53 1.14 -2.51
C VAL A 3 6.34 1.21 -1.00
N VAL A 4 5.08 1.34 -0.58
CA VAL A 4 4.69 1.23 0.84
C VAL A 4 3.92 -0.07 0.99
N ILE A 5 4.43 -0.94 1.84
CA ILE A 5 3.85 -2.26 2.11
C ILE A 5 3.30 -2.22 3.53
N PHE A 6 1.99 -2.16 3.65
CA PHE A 6 1.31 -2.13 4.94
C PHE A 6 0.63 -3.46 5.19
N GLU A 7 1.26 -4.28 6.03
CA GLU A 7 0.70 -5.55 6.50
C GLU A 7 -0.09 -5.27 7.77
N SER A 8 -1.31 -5.80 7.85
CA SER A 8 -2.15 -5.57 9.02
C SER A 8 -2.96 -6.80 9.41
N TRP A 9 -3.23 -6.91 10.71
CA TRP A 9 -4.12 -7.91 11.29
C TRP A 9 -5.24 -7.14 11.99
N PRO A 10 -6.37 -6.91 11.32
CA PRO A 10 -7.51 -6.27 11.96
C PRO A 10 -7.96 -7.06 13.20
N ALA A 11 -8.38 -6.35 14.23
CA ALA A 11 -8.93 -6.98 15.42
C ALA A 11 -10.22 -7.74 15.07
N PRO A 12 -10.61 -8.76 15.86
CA PRO A 12 -11.85 -9.49 15.62
C PRO A 12 -13.05 -8.55 15.48
N GLY A 13 -13.80 -8.72 14.38
CA GLY A 13 -14.95 -7.88 14.07
C GLY A 13 -14.61 -6.51 13.48
N LYS A 14 -13.34 -6.20 13.22
CA LYS A 14 -12.91 -4.89 12.74
C LYS A 14 -12.45 -4.88 11.28
N MET A 15 -12.48 -6.00 10.59
CA MET A 15 -12.05 -6.04 9.18
C MET A 15 -12.89 -5.10 8.32
N GLN A 16 -14.21 -5.13 8.45
CA GLN A 16 -15.06 -4.24 7.67
C GLN A 16 -14.82 -2.77 8.03
N THR A 17 -14.58 -2.47 9.30
CA THR A 17 -14.20 -1.12 9.74
C THR A 17 -12.95 -0.63 9.02
N TYR A 18 -11.92 -1.47 8.93
CA TYR A 18 -10.69 -1.14 8.23
C TYR A 18 -10.94 -0.91 6.74
N LEU A 19 -11.70 -1.80 6.10
CA LEU A 19 -12.00 -1.67 4.67
C LEU A 19 -12.79 -0.38 4.39
N ASP A 20 -13.76 -0.04 5.23
CA ASP A 20 -14.54 1.19 5.12
C ASP A 20 -13.66 2.44 5.28
N MET A 21 -12.71 2.41 6.21
CA MET A 21 -11.75 3.49 6.39
C MET A 21 -10.91 3.70 5.14
N GLY A 22 -10.43 2.62 4.53
CA GLY A 22 -9.66 2.67 3.29
C GLY A 22 -10.48 3.23 2.13
N GLN A 23 -11.74 2.83 2.02
CA GLN A 23 -12.64 3.33 0.99
C GLN A 23 -12.91 4.82 1.16
N SER A 24 -13.11 5.27 2.38
CA SER A 24 -13.30 6.69 2.69
C SER A 24 -12.07 7.53 2.39
N LEU A 25 -10.87 6.99 2.65
CA LEU A 25 -9.61 7.69 2.43
C LEU A 25 -9.21 7.73 0.96
N GLY A 26 -9.61 6.73 0.18
CA GLY A 26 -9.17 6.52 -1.21
C GLY A 26 -9.24 7.75 -2.10
N PRO A 27 -10.39 8.47 -2.18
CA PRO A 27 -10.48 9.64 -3.03
C PRO A 27 -9.48 10.76 -2.67
N HIS A 28 -9.10 10.87 -1.41
CA HIS A 28 -8.11 11.84 -0.96
C HIS A 28 -6.69 11.40 -1.30
N VAL A 29 -6.41 10.10 -1.19
CA VAL A 29 -5.11 9.52 -1.54
C VAL A 29 -4.84 9.67 -3.03
N GLU A 30 -5.84 9.39 -3.86
CA GLU A 30 -5.70 9.45 -5.32
C GLU A 30 -5.37 10.86 -5.83
N LYS A 31 -5.70 11.89 -5.07
CA LYS A 31 -5.42 13.29 -5.41
C LYS A 31 -4.04 13.76 -5.01
N LEU A 32 -3.30 12.97 -4.22
CA LEU A 32 -1.97 13.35 -3.79
C LEU A 32 -1.00 13.34 -4.98
N GLU A 33 -0.17 14.38 -5.07
CA GLU A 33 0.87 14.44 -6.08
C GLU A 33 1.84 13.29 -5.90
N GLY A 34 2.16 12.60 -6.98
CA GLY A 34 3.06 11.47 -6.95
C GLY A 34 2.41 10.13 -6.60
N PHE A 35 1.10 10.11 -6.38
CA PHE A 35 0.36 8.86 -6.23
C PHE A 35 0.39 8.08 -7.55
N ILE A 36 0.68 6.78 -7.47
CA ILE A 36 0.67 5.88 -8.63
C ILE A 36 -0.48 4.90 -8.53
N SER A 37 -0.52 4.09 -7.47
CA SER A 37 -1.57 3.09 -7.29
C SER A 37 -1.66 2.61 -5.86
N VAL A 38 -2.80 2.01 -5.52
CA VAL A 38 -2.98 1.29 -4.26
C VAL A 38 -3.93 0.13 -4.49
N GLU A 39 -3.61 -0.98 -3.85
CA GLU A 39 -4.47 -2.15 -3.88
C GLU A 39 -4.32 -2.93 -2.57
N ARG A 40 -5.42 -3.53 -2.11
CA ARG A 40 -5.43 -4.37 -0.92
C ARG A 40 -5.58 -5.82 -1.30
N PHE A 41 -4.87 -6.67 -0.57
CA PHE A 41 -4.86 -8.11 -0.79
C PHE A 41 -5.12 -8.81 0.53
N GLN A 42 -5.85 -9.91 0.47
CA GLN A 42 -6.00 -10.80 1.61
C GLN A 42 -5.00 -11.94 1.47
N SER A 43 -4.31 -12.27 2.57
CA SER A 43 -3.35 -13.36 2.56
C SER A 43 -4.04 -14.69 2.28
N VAL A 44 -3.48 -15.47 1.36
CA VAL A 44 -3.98 -16.82 1.08
C VAL A 44 -3.67 -17.76 2.25
N MET A 45 -2.55 -17.53 2.94
CA MET A 45 -2.09 -18.38 4.03
C MET A 45 -2.71 -18.02 5.37
N ASP A 46 -3.08 -16.73 5.54
CA ASP A 46 -3.70 -16.23 6.77
C ASP A 46 -4.85 -15.28 6.40
N PRO A 47 -6.09 -15.78 6.37
CA PRO A 47 -7.23 -14.95 5.98
C PRO A 47 -7.51 -13.76 6.91
N THR A 48 -6.92 -13.71 8.09
CA THR A 48 -7.04 -12.58 9.02
C THR A 48 -6.08 -11.46 8.69
N LYS A 49 -5.14 -11.68 7.76
CA LYS A 49 -4.11 -10.72 7.38
C LYS A 49 -4.44 -10.05 6.05
N LEU A 50 -4.31 -8.73 6.04
CA LEU A 50 -4.45 -7.91 4.84
C LEU A 50 -3.14 -7.20 4.53
N VAL A 51 -2.90 -6.94 3.24
CA VAL A 51 -1.77 -6.12 2.78
C VAL A 51 -2.32 -5.00 1.91
N ALA A 52 -1.96 -3.76 2.23
CA ALA A 52 -2.16 -2.63 1.35
C ALA A 52 -0.82 -2.32 0.68
N LEU A 53 -0.82 -2.38 -0.65
CA LEU A 53 0.35 -2.14 -1.47
C LEU A 53 0.14 -0.85 -2.23
N SER A 54 0.96 0.17 -1.97
CA SER A 54 0.85 1.45 -2.65
C SER A 54 2.17 1.86 -3.26
N PHE A 55 2.08 2.51 -4.42
CA PHE A 55 3.25 2.95 -5.19
C PHE A 55 3.22 4.46 -5.34
N TRP A 56 4.39 5.08 -5.23
CA TRP A 56 4.57 6.53 -5.15
C TRP A 56 5.78 6.95 -5.98
N ARG A 57 5.69 8.14 -6.57
CA ARG A 57 6.77 8.67 -7.40
C ARG A 57 8.08 8.84 -6.61
N ASP A 58 7.97 9.35 -5.37
CA ASP A 58 9.14 9.69 -4.54
C ASP A 58 8.77 9.73 -3.06
N MET A 59 9.77 9.95 -2.22
CA MET A 59 9.57 10.02 -0.76
C MET A 59 8.75 11.24 -0.33
N ALA A 60 8.81 12.35 -1.05
CA ALA A 60 7.97 13.50 -0.72
C ALA A 60 6.49 13.15 -0.83
N ALA A 61 6.09 12.36 -1.84
CA ALA A 61 4.73 11.88 -1.98
C ALA A 61 4.34 10.94 -0.84
N VAL A 62 5.25 10.06 -0.42
CA VAL A 62 5.03 9.17 0.73
C VAL A 62 4.83 9.99 2.02
N ASP A 63 5.61 11.02 2.22
CA ASP A 63 5.48 11.90 3.40
C ASP A 63 4.11 12.59 3.42
N ASN A 64 3.65 13.07 2.28
CA ASN A 64 2.33 13.68 2.16
C ASN A 64 1.21 12.66 2.45
N PHE A 65 1.37 11.44 1.97
CA PHE A 65 0.45 10.34 2.27
C PHE A 65 0.41 10.06 3.78
N ARG A 66 1.57 9.96 4.41
CA ARG A 66 1.67 9.75 5.84
C ARG A 66 0.97 10.87 6.61
N ASN A 67 1.20 12.12 6.24
CA ASN A 67 0.58 13.27 6.89
C ASN A 67 -0.94 13.25 6.73
N LEU A 68 -1.44 12.90 5.56
CA LEU A 68 -2.87 12.75 5.31
C LEU A 68 -3.48 11.67 6.20
N THR A 69 -2.84 10.52 6.31
CA THR A 69 -3.36 9.41 7.14
C THR A 69 -3.39 9.79 8.61
N ILE A 70 -2.37 10.47 9.10
CA ILE A 70 -2.32 10.96 10.50
C ILE A 70 -3.43 11.97 10.74
N HIS A 71 -3.61 12.92 9.85
CA HIS A 71 -4.64 13.95 9.97
C HIS A 71 -6.03 13.33 10.01
N ARG A 72 -6.32 12.39 9.11
CA ARG A 72 -7.59 11.67 9.09
C ARG A 72 -7.81 10.81 10.33
N ALA A 73 -6.73 10.23 10.88
CA ALA A 73 -6.79 9.48 12.12
C ALA A 73 -7.26 10.35 13.29
N VAL A 74 -6.70 11.55 13.39
CA VAL A 74 -7.08 12.51 14.43
C VAL A 74 -8.54 12.92 14.27
N GLN A 75 -8.98 13.18 13.04
CA GLN A 75 -10.38 13.60 12.78
C GLN A 75 -11.39 12.50 13.08
N SER A 76 -11.06 11.24 12.80
CA SER A 76 -11.99 10.12 12.98
C SER A 76 -11.98 9.53 14.38
N GLY A 77 -11.11 10.02 15.27
CA GLY A 77 -10.97 9.51 16.62
C GLY A 77 -9.97 8.38 16.73
N SER A 78 -10.05 7.62 17.80
CA SER A 78 -9.09 6.56 18.07
C SER A 78 -9.20 5.40 17.08
N ARG A 79 -8.05 4.92 16.57
CA ARG A 79 -7.96 3.74 15.72
C ARG A 79 -7.13 2.62 16.34
N ARG A 80 -6.75 2.78 17.60
CA ARG A 80 -5.87 1.82 18.27
C ARG A 80 -6.52 0.44 18.41
N ASP A 81 -7.84 0.37 18.43
CA ASP A 81 -8.59 -0.87 18.58
C ASP A 81 -8.94 -1.54 17.25
N VAL A 82 -8.58 -0.94 16.12
CA VAL A 82 -8.86 -1.52 14.81
C VAL A 82 -7.91 -2.66 14.48
N PHE A 83 -6.66 -2.57 14.90
CA PHE A 83 -5.64 -3.56 14.58
C PHE A 83 -5.15 -4.31 15.81
N LEU A 84 -5.00 -5.65 15.67
CA LEU A 84 -4.20 -6.42 16.60
C LEU A 84 -2.72 -6.11 16.45
N ASP A 85 -2.27 -6.00 15.20
CA ASP A 85 -0.88 -5.71 14.87
C ASP A 85 -0.81 -5.18 13.45
N TYR A 86 0.28 -4.50 13.13
CA TYR A 86 0.60 -4.12 11.77
C TYR A 86 2.10 -3.98 11.59
N ARG A 87 2.53 -4.08 10.32
CA ARG A 87 3.92 -3.84 9.94
C ARG A 87 3.94 -3.01 8.68
N LEU A 88 4.67 -1.91 8.70
CA LEU A 88 4.82 -1.03 7.55
C LEU A 88 6.27 -1.03 7.10
N ARG A 89 6.46 -1.27 5.80
CA ARG A 89 7.77 -1.16 5.17
C ARG A 89 7.69 -0.18 4.02
N VAL A 90 8.71 0.65 3.91
CA VAL A 90 8.88 1.58 2.79
C VAL A 90 10.15 1.16 2.08
N ALA A 91 10.06 0.94 0.77
CA ALA A 91 11.18 0.44 0.00
C ALA A 91 11.24 1.14 -1.36
N GLU A 92 12.44 1.21 -1.91
CA GLU A 92 12.63 1.68 -3.26
C GLU A 92 12.48 0.54 -4.25
N VAL A 93 11.73 0.78 -5.33
CA VAL A 93 11.57 -0.20 -6.40
C VAL A 93 12.80 -0.16 -7.30
N ILE A 94 13.54 -1.25 -7.33
CA ILE A 94 14.79 -1.35 -8.11
C ILE A 94 14.48 -1.68 -9.57
N ARG A 95 13.50 -2.56 -9.80
CA ARG A 95 13.06 -2.97 -11.13
C ARG A 95 11.55 -3.08 -11.17
N ASP A 96 10.99 -2.70 -12.31
CA ASP A 96 9.57 -2.82 -12.56
C ASP A 96 9.40 -3.26 -14.03
N TYR A 97 8.98 -4.50 -14.22
CA TYR A 97 8.77 -5.04 -15.55
C TYR A 97 7.62 -6.04 -15.56
N THR A 98 7.05 -6.26 -16.73
CA THR A 98 5.90 -7.14 -16.90
C THR A 98 6.23 -8.20 -17.95
N LEU A 99 5.29 -9.07 -18.22
CA LEU A 99 5.44 -10.06 -19.30
C LEU A 99 5.63 -9.39 -20.65
N ALA A 100 4.94 -8.27 -20.90
CA ALA A 100 4.97 -7.55 -22.18
C ALA A 100 6.05 -6.46 -22.20
N ASP A 101 6.22 -5.73 -21.09
CA ASP A 101 7.22 -4.67 -20.97
C ASP A 101 8.43 -5.21 -20.21
N ARG A 102 9.49 -5.52 -20.95
CA ARG A 102 10.70 -6.17 -20.44
C ARG A 102 11.90 -5.25 -20.31
N ASP A 103 11.71 -3.93 -20.44
CA ASP A 103 12.82 -2.96 -20.50
C ASP A 103 13.73 -3.03 -19.26
N GLN A 104 13.15 -3.20 -18.08
CA GLN A 104 13.90 -3.28 -16.84
C GLN A 104 14.19 -4.73 -16.38
N ALA A 105 13.79 -5.73 -17.15
CA ALA A 105 14.08 -7.11 -16.82
C ALA A 105 15.60 -7.37 -16.85
N PRO A 106 16.11 -8.30 -16.04
CA PRO A 106 17.50 -8.70 -16.14
C PRO A 106 17.87 -9.13 -17.56
N GLU A 107 19.09 -8.86 -17.96
CA GLU A 107 19.54 -9.06 -19.34
C GLU A 107 19.29 -10.50 -19.84
N ASP A 108 19.60 -11.49 -19.03
CA ASP A 108 19.35 -12.90 -19.35
C ASP A 108 17.86 -13.20 -19.53
N SER A 109 17.02 -12.59 -18.70
CA SER A 109 15.56 -12.73 -18.79
C SER A 109 15.00 -12.06 -20.03
N GLN A 110 15.53 -10.89 -20.44
CA GLN A 110 15.15 -10.24 -21.68
C GLN A 110 15.46 -11.12 -22.89
N ALA A 111 16.63 -11.73 -22.91
CA ALA A 111 17.07 -12.62 -23.99
C ALA A 111 16.18 -13.86 -24.11
N THR A 112 15.68 -14.38 -22.99
CA THR A 112 14.85 -15.59 -22.94
C THR A 112 13.42 -15.31 -23.44
N HIS A 113 12.90 -14.10 -23.25
CA HIS A 113 11.51 -13.78 -23.48
C HIS A 113 11.29 -12.77 -24.61
N LYS A 114 12.22 -12.74 -25.56
CA LYS A 114 12.05 -11.92 -26.75
C LYS A 114 10.91 -12.40 -27.63
#